data_4c7531ff599e4de4975001193ab10e94
#
_entry.id   4c7531ff599e4de4975001193ab10e94
#
_cell.length_a   1.000
_cell.length_b   1.000
_cell.length_c   1.000
_cell.angle_alpha   90.00
_cell.angle_beta   90.00
_cell.angle_gamma   90.00
#
_symmetry.space_group_name_H-M   'P 1'
#
loop_
_entity.id
_entity.type
_entity.pdbx_description
1 polymer ?
#
loop_
_entity_poly.entity_id
_entity_poly.type
_entity_poly.pdbx_seq_one_letter_code
_entity_poly.pdbx_strand_id
1 'polypeptide(L)'
;MPNQIIAPVPHGPSGPSGTILITDSLAVFKGTGNEELATKLAKALTSGEAQYDLDMTWGLTPILDYEKLGMTDVFYTKGNWPVFVAGISTGGPEPMVEDFKSLQAVFTNMIQGIMLGEGSVDELVTQAGVELAAVR
;
A
#
# COMPACT_ATOMS: atom_id res chain seq x y z
N MET A 1 12.52 -15.90 -1.85
CA MET A 1 12.26 -16.75 -3.03
C MET A 1 13.25 -16.34 -4.12
N PRO A 2 14.17 -17.20 -4.55
CA PRO A 2 15.31 -16.80 -5.39
C PRO A 2 14.97 -16.46 -6.85
N ASN A 3 13.74 -16.67 -7.31
CA ASN A 3 13.34 -16.51 -8.71
C ASN A 3 12.20 -15.49 -8.90
N GLN A 4 11.97 -14.57 -7.95
CA GLN A 4 10.99 -13.51 -8.12
C GLN A 4 11.64 -12.26 -8.73
N ILE A 5 11.00 -11.77 -9.78
CA ILE A 5 11.30 -10.47 -10.37
C ILE A 5 10.21 -9.50 -9.92
N ILE A 6 10.60 -8.38 -9.34
CA ILE A 6 9.70 -7.30 -9.00
C ILE A 6 9.82 -6.23 -10.07
N ALA A 7 8.69 -5.82 -10.62
CA ALA A 7 8.59 -4.78 -11.62
C ALA A 7 7.66 -3.66 -11.13
N PRO A 8 7.81 -2.44 -11.65
CA PRO A 8 6.84 -1.38 -11.42
C PRO A 8 5.43 -1.81 -11.85
N VAL A 9 4.40 -1.21 -11.27
CA VAL A 9 3.02 -1.44 -11.68
C VAL A 9 2.89 -1.11 -13.17
N PRO A 10 2.36 -2.04 -14.00
CA PRO A 10 2.21 -1.80 -15.43
C PRO A 10 1.25 -0.62 -15.69
N HIS A 11 1.51 0.13 -16.74
CA HIS A 11 0.69 1.26 -17.12
C HIS A 11 0.36 1.26 -18.60
N GLY A 12 -0.78 1.84 -18.93
CA GLY A 12 -1.19 2.09 -20.30
C GLY A 12 -0.51 3.30 -20.93
N PRO A 13 -0.86 3.65 -22.17
CA PRO A 13 -0.26 4.78 -22.89
C PRO A 13 -0.56 6.14 -22.28
N SER A 14 -1.54 6.23 -21.40
CA SER A 14 -1.98 7.49 -20.77
C SER A 14 -1.05 7.99 -19.66
N GLY A 15 -0.03 7.23 -19.28
CA GLY A 15 0.92 7.61 -18.23
C GLY A 15 1.10 6.53 -17.16
N PRO A 16 1.87 6.82 -16.12
CA PRO A 16 2.12 5.88 -15.04
C PRO A 16 0.82 5.55 -14.31
N SER A 17 0.62 4.26 -14.01
CA SER A 17 -0.43 3.83 -13.10
C SER A 17 -0.03 4.19 -11.67
N GLY A 18 -1.01 4.62 -10.88
CA GLY A 18 -0.83 4.81 -9.45
C GLY A 18 -0.70 3.50 -8.70
N THR A 19 -0.22 3.57 -7.48
CA THR A 19 -0.32 2.50 -6.48
C THR A 19 -1.16 3.00 -5.31
N ILE A 20 -1.75 2.09 -4.57
CA ILE A 20 -2.47 2.45 -3.34
C ILE A 20 -1.46 2.54 -2.20
N LEU A 21 -1.51 3.65 -1.47
CA LEU A 21 -0.75 3.84 -0.23
C LEU A 21 -1.68 3.61 0.95
N ILE A 22 -1.40 2.58 1.71
CA ILE A 22 -2.09 2.27 2.97
C ILE A 22 -1.14 2.63 4.10
N THR A 23 -1.63 3.39 5.07
CA THR A 23 -0.85 3.81 6.23
C THR A 23 -1.52 3.34 7.51
N ASP A 24 -0.75 2.70 8.38
CA ASP A 24 -1.17 2.44 9.74
C ASP A 24 -0.96 3.69 10.60
N SER A 25 -1.83 3.90 11.56
CA SER A 25 -1.81 5.08 12.41
C SER A 25 -1.95 4.72 13.88
N LEU A 26 -1.28 5.46 14.73
CA LEU A 26 -1.47 5.40 16.17
C LEU A 26 -2.39 6.54 16.61
N ALA A 27 -3.41 6.19 17.40
CA ALA A 27 -4.33 7.16 17.94
C ALA A 27 -4.32 7.13 19.48
N VAL A 28 -4.34 8.31 20.08
CA VAL A 28 -4.51 8.46 21.52
C VAL A 28 -5.94 8.92 21.79
N PHE A 29 -6.70 8.07 22.48
CA PHE A 29 -8.10 8.38 22.82
C PHE A 29 -8.16 9.39 23.95
N LYS A 30 -9.01 10.41 23.78
CA LYS A 30 -9.28 11.43 24.78
C LYS A 30 -10.17 10.85 25.91
N GLY A 31 -9.89 11.25 27.14
CA GLY A 31 -10.73 10.87 28.29
C GLY A 31 -10.36 9.55 28.95
N THR A 32 -9.21 8.96 28.60
CA THR A 32 -8.72 7.74 29.26
C THR A 32 -8.08 7.99 30.62
N GLY A 33 -7.67 9.23 30.91
CA GLY A 33 -6.89 9.60 32.09
C GLY A 33 -5.40 9.24 32.01
N ASN A 34 -4.97 8.68 30.87
CA ASN A 34 -3.58 8.26 30.63
C ASN A 34 -3.00 8.85 29.33
N GLU A 35 -3.55 9.98 28.86
CA GLU A 35 -3.20 10.56 27.54
C GLU A 35 -1.71 10.93 27.47
N GLU A 36 -1.13 11.41 28.56
CA GLU A 36 0.29 11.75 28.60
C GLU A 36 1.16 10.50 28.39
N LEU A 37 0.85 9.41 29.09
CA LEU A 37 1.56 8.14 28.95
C LEU A 37 1.36 7.54 27.57
N ALA A 38 0.13 7.55 27.06
CA ALA A 38 -0.19 7.08 25.71
C ALA A 38 0.54 7.89 24.62
N THR A 39 0.66 9.20 24.81
CA THR A 39 1.43 10.06 23.91
C THR A 39 2.92 9.75 23.94
N LYS A 40 3.48 9.50 25.12
CA LYS A 40 4.89 9.07 25.26
C LYS A 40 5.13 7.73 24.57
N LEU A 41 4.23 6.78 24.74
CA LEU A 41 4.29 5.49 24.05
C LEU A 41 4.22 5.65 22.53
N ALA A 42 3.25 6.42 22.03
CA ALA A 42 3.14 6.69 20.60
C ALA A 42 4.42 7.31 20.01
N LYS A 43 5.02 8.29 20.70
CA LYS A 43 6.30 8.88 20.30
C LYS A 43 7.46 7.88 20.31
N ALA A 44 7.51 6.97 21.27
CA ALA A 44 8.52 5.92 21.31
C ALA A 44 8.37 4.94 20.14
N LEU A 45 7.14 4.51 19.86
CA LEU A 45 6.83 3.59 18.76
C LEU A 45 7.03 4.22 17.37
N THR A 46 6.95 5.54 17.26
CA THR A 46 7.22 6.29 16.01
C THR A 46 8.62 6.88 15.96
N SER A 47 9.54 6.48 16.85
CA SER A 47 10.95 6.84 16.75
C SER A 47 11.60 6.18 15.53
N GLY A 48 12.69 6.77 15.04
CA GLY A 48 13.37 6.24 13.84
C GLY A 48 13.82 4.79 14.02
N GLU A 49 14.34 4.43 15.18
CA GLU A 49 14.79 3.07 15.49
C GLU A 49 13.61 2.07 15.53
N ALA A 50 12.55 2.40 16.26
CA ALA A 50 11.37 1.53 16.36
C ALA A 50 10.67 1.36 15.02
N GLN A 51 10.58 2.42 14.21
CA GLN A 51 10.00 2.34 12.87
C GLN A 51 10.87 1.50 11.93
N TYR A 52 12.18 1.63 11.99
CA TYR A 52 13.09 0.82 11.18
C TYR A 52 12.93 -0.68 11.46
N ASP A 53 12.87 -1.06 12.75
CA ASP A 53 12.69 -2.45 13.16
C ASP A 53 11.32 -2.99 12.73
N LEU A 54 10.28 -2.16 12.81
CA LEU A 54 8.93 -2.50 12.38
C LEU A 54 8.87 -2.72 10.86
N ASP A 55 9.41 -1.77 10.09
CA ASP A 55 9.42 -1.82 8.63
C ASP A 55 10.22 -3.05 8.14
N MET A 56 11.37 -3.33 8.74
CA MET A 56 12.15 -4.53 8.44
C MET A 56 11.40 -5.83 8.75
N THR A 57 10.74 -5.87 9.90
CA THR A 57 10.09 -7.10 10.39
C THR A 57 8.84 -7.43 9.57
N TRP A 58 8.07 -6.41 9.21
CA TRP A 58 6.79 -6.57 8.52
C TRP A 58 6.89 -6.39 7.01
N GLY A 59 8.04 -5.96 6.52
CA GLY A 59 8.24 -5.71 5.10
C GLY A 59 7.46 -4.50 4.60
N LEU A 60 7.46 -3.43 5.39
CA LEU A 60 6.77 -2.18 5.06
C LEU A 60 7.69 -1.23 4.28
N THR A 61 7.09 -0.36 3.50
CA THR A 61 7.83 0.73 2.86
C THR A 61 8.14 1.83 3.89
N PRO A 62 9.34 2.43 3.84
CA PRO A 62 9.76 3.41 4.84
C PRO A 62 8.90 4.68 4.76
N ILE A 63 8.48 5.16 5.92
CA ILE A 63 7.80 6.45 6.09
C ILE A 63 8.77 7.56 6.54
N LEU A 64 9.98 7.19 6.95
CA LEU A 64 11.04 8.06 7.40
C LEU A 64 12.27 7.94 6.48
N ASP A 65 13.02 9.01 6.39
CA ASP A 65 14.32 9.02 5.73
C ASP A 65 15.39 8.56 6.74
N TYR A 66 15.60 7.27 6.82
CA TYR A 66 16.52 6.66 7.80
C TYR A 66 17.96 7.10 7.60
N GLU A 67 18.37 7.41 6.37
CA GLU A 67 19.72 7.92 6.11
C GLU A 67 19.93 9.31 6.73
N LYS A 68 18.92 10.20 6.64
CA LYS A 68 18.95 11.49 7.34
C LYS A 68 18.92 11.37 8.87
N LEU A 69 18.39 10.27 9.39
CA LEU A 69 18.45 9.94 10.82
C LEU A 69 19.80 9.34 11.24
N GLY A 70 20.76 9.26 10.32
CA GLY A 70 22.10 8.74 10.59
C GLY A 70 22.20 7.21 10.58
N MET A 71 21.16 6.52 10.10
CA MET A 71 21.18 5.08 9.97
C MET A 71 21.90 4.70 8.67
N THR A 72 22.81 3.74 8.76
CA THR A 72 23.56 3.22 7.62
C THR A 72 23.06 1.83 7.25
N ASP A 73 23.35 1.42 6.02
CA ASP A 73 23.04 0.08 5.54
C ASP A 73 21.52 -0.24 5.54
N VAL A 74 20.72 0.76 5.21
CA VAL A 74 19.26 0.67 5.23
C VAL A 74 18.72 -0.35 4.23
N PHE A 75 17.74 -1.16 4.66
CA PHE A 75 17.24 -2.31 3.89
C PHE A 75 16.57 -1.93 2.56
N TYR A 76 15.87 -0.79 2.52
CA TYR A 76 15.09 -0.37 1.35
C TYR A 76 15.93 0.12 0.17
N THR A 77 17.26 0.23 0.32
CA THR A 77 18.16 0.51 -0.79
C THR A 77 18.65 -0.75 -1.49
N LYS A 78 18.30 -1.94 -0.99
CA LYS A 78 18.83 -3.24 -1.43
C LYS A 78 17.78 -4.10 -2.12
N GLY A 79 18.26 -5.04 -2.92
CA GLY A 79 17.42 -6.04 -3.56
C GLY A 79 16.32 -5.43 -4.41
N ASN A 80 15.09 -5.85 -4.17
CA ASN A 80 13.90 -5.39 -4.89
C ASN A 80 13.20 -4.16 -4.24
N TRP A 81 13.65 -3.72 -3.07
CA TRP A 81 13.05 -2.62 -2.34
C TRP A 81 12.99 -1.29 -3.10
N PRO A 82 14.01 -0.90 -3.89
CA PRO A 82 13.95 0.34 -4.66
C PRO A 82 12.74 0.44 -5.60
N VAL A 83 12.21 -0.69 -6.09
CA VAL A 83 11.01 -0.71 -6.94
C VAL A 83 9.76 -0.30 -6.13
N PHE A 84 9.62 -0.82 -4.90
CA PHE A 84 8.52 -0.44 -4.01
C PHE A 84 8.61 1.02 -3.58
N VAL A 85 9.80 1.47 -3.20
CA VAL A 85 10.05 2.86 -2.79
C VAL A 85 9.76 3.84 -3.94
N ALA A 86 10.15 3.51 -5.16
CA ALA A 86 9.83 4.32 -6.34
C ALA A 86 8.31 4.45 -6.55
N GLY A 87 7.54 3.40 -6.26
CA GLY A 87 6.09 3.40 -6.35
C GLY A 87 5.39 4.41 -5.42
N ILE A 88 6.02 4.79 -4.31
CA ILE A 88 5.45 5.77 -3.37
C ILE A 88 5.19 7.12 -4.07
N SER A 89 6.05 7.52 -4.99
CA SER A 89 5.93 8.80 -5.70
C SER A 89 4.67 8.91 -6.58
N THR A 90 4.09 7.78 -6.98
CA THR A 90 2.86 7.69 -7.78
C THR A 90 1.68 7.19 -6.96
N GLY A 91 1.89 6.99 -5.67
CA GLY A 91 0.90 6.45 -4.76
C GLY A 91 -0.16 7.46 -4.35
N GLY A 92 -1.33 6.96 -4.02
CA GLY A 92 -2.44 7.73 -3.51
C GLY A 92 -3.33 6.92 -2.57
N PRO A 93 -4.29 7.57 -1.92
CA PRO A 93 -5.23 6.87 -1.06
C PRO A 93 -6.13 5.93 -1.87
N GLU A 94 -6.72 4.98 -1.18
CA GLU A 94 -7.82 4.19 -1.75
C GLU A 94 -8.96 5.10 -2.23
N PRO A 95 -9.68 4.70 -3.29
CA PRO A 95 -10.86 5.44 -3.74
C PRO A 95 -11.87 5.60 -2.60
N MET A 96 -12.31 6.85 -2.37
CA MET A 96 -13.32 7.15 -1.37
C MET A 96 -14.71 6.96 -1.96
N VAL A 97 -15.20 5.72 -1.84
CA VAL A 97 -16.56 5.33 -2.26
C VAL A 97 -17.32 4.78 -1.06
N GLU A 98 -18.65 4.94 -1.04
CA GLU A 98 -19.47 4.47 0.08
C GLU A 98 -19.39 2.95 0.26
N ASP A 99 -19.43 2.21 -0.85
CA ASP A 99 -19.34 0.75 -0.84
C ASP A 99 -17.99 0.28 -1.41
N PHE A 100 -16.92 0.50 -0.65
CA PHE A 100 -15.58 0.06 -1.03
C PHE A 100 -15.48 -1.47 -1.16
N LYS A 101 -16.27 -2.24 -0.38
CA LYS A 101 -16.24 -3.71 -0.48
C LYS A 101 -16.77 -4.20 -1.81
N SER A 102 -17.86 -3.62 -2.31
CA SER A 102 -18.39 -3.97 -3.62
C SER A 102 -17.43 -3.58 -4.74
N LEU A 103 -16.81 -2.39 -4.66
CA LEU A 103 -15.76 -1.99 -5.60
C LEU A 103 -14.61 -3.00 -5.62
N GLN A 104 -14.11 -3.37 -4.46
CA GLN A 104 -13.02 -4.35 -4.32
C GLN A 104 -13.41 -5.73 -4.85
N ALA A 105 -14.66 -6.17 -4.63
CA ALA A 105 -15.17 -7.45 -5.14
C ALA A 105 -15.21 -7.47 -6.67
N VAL A 106 -15.67 -6.40 -7.32
CA VAL A 106 -15.70 -6.31 -8.78
C VAL A 106 -14.30 -6.47 -9.38
N PHE A 107 -13.30 -5.74 -8.84
CA PHE A 107 -11.92 -5.90 -9.31
C PHE A 107 -11.36 -7.28 -9.05
N THR A 108 -11.62 -7.85 -7.89
CA THR A 108 -11.14 -9.19 -7.53
C THR A 108 -11.71 -10.24 -8.48
N ASN A 109 -13.02 -10.20 -8.73
CA ASN A 109 -13.69 -11.14 -9.63
C ASN A 109 -13.17 -11.02 -11.06
N MET A 110 -13.03 -9.79 -11.56
CA MET A 110 -12.47 -9.52 -12.89
C MET A 110 -11.07 -10.13 -13.05
N ILE A 111 -10.16 -9.85 -12.11
CA ILE A 111 -8.78 -10.34 -12.15
C ILE A 111 -8.75 -11.87 -12.06
N GLN A 112 -9.54 -12.45 -11.16
CA GLN A 112 -9.62 -13.90 -11.01
C GLN A 112 -10.17 -14.57 -12.28
N GLY A 113 -11.23 -14.03 -12.86
CA GLY A 113 -11.79 -14.53 -14.11
C GLY A 113 -10.79 -14.52 -15.26
N ILE A 114 -10.01 -13.43 -15.38
CA ILE A 114 -8.93 -13.35 -16.37
C ILE A 114 -7.86 -14.42 -16.12
N MET A 115 -7.42 -14.57 -14.87
CA MET A 115 -6.38 -15.55 -14.51
C MET A 115 -6.83 -17.00 -14.69
N LEU A 116 -8.10 -17.29 -14.50
CA LEU A 116 -8.69 -18.61 -14.66
C LEU A 116 -9.13 -18.90 -16.12
N GLY A 117 -9.09 -17.91 -17.00
CA GLY A 117 -9.50 -18.06 -18.40
C GLY A 117 -11.02 -18.22 -18.57
N GLU A 118 -11.82 -17.63 -17.68
CA GLU A 118 -13.30 -17.70 -17.70
C GLU A 118 -13.94 -16.81 -18.79
N GLY A 119 -13.14 -15.95 -19.42
CA GLY A 119 -13.53 -15.10 -20.52
C GLY A 119 -12.31 -14.37 -21.10
N SER A 120 -12.52 -13.64 -22.18
CA SER A 120 -11.48 -12.76 -22.71
C SER A 120 -11.27 -11.55 -21.78
N VAL A 121 -10.09 -10.94 -21.84
CA VAL A 121 -9.77 -9.73 -21.06
C VAL A 121 -10.78 -8.63 -21.35
N ASP A 122 -11.11 -8.41 -22.64
CA ASP A 122 -12.03 -7.34 -23.07
C ASP A 122 -13.45 -7.55 -22.54
N GLU A 123 -13.94 -8.80 -22.55
CA GLU A 123 -15.26 -9.13 -22.00
C GLU A 123 -15.32 -8.88 -20.50
N LEU A 124 -14.36 -9.40 -19.75
CA LEU A 124 -14.34 -9.28 -18.29
C LEU A 124 -14.11 -7.84 -17.81
N VAL A 125 -13.27 -7.08 -18.52
CA VAL A 125 -13.09 -5.64 -18.23
C VAL A 125 -14.36 -4.86 -18.56
N THR A 126 -15.05 -5.16 -19.65
CA THR A 126 -16.32 -4.52 -20.00
C THR A 126 -17.40 -4.82 -18.95
N GLN A 127 -17.53 -6.07 -18.54
CA GLN A 127 -18.46 -6.48 -17.49
C GLN A 127 -18.16 -5.76 -16.17
N ALA A 128 -16.90 -5.74 -15.75
CA ALA A 128 -16.50 -5.02 -14.54
C ALA A 128 -16.83 -3.53 -14.62
N GLY A 129 -16.68 -2.89 -15.78
CA GLY A 129 -17.07 -1.51 -15.99
C GLY A 129 -18.58 -1.26 -15.76
N VAL A 130 -19.42 -2.19 -16.21
CA VAL A 130 -20.88 -2.13 -15.97
C VAL A 130 -21.20 -2.30 -14.47
N GLU A 131 -20.56 -3.26 -13.81
CA GLU A 131 -20.76 -3.51 -12.38
C GLU A 131 -20.28 -2.32 -11.53
N LEU A 132 -19.12 -1.73 -11.86
CA LEU A 132 -18.60 -0.55 -11.18
C LEU A 132 -19.52 0.68 -11.31
N ALA A 133 -20.21 0.83 -12.40
CA ALA A 133 -21.16 1.93 -12.58
C ALA A 133 -22.35 1.85 -11.60
N ALA A 134 -22.60 0.69 -11.00
CA ALA A 134 -23.64 0.47 -9.99
C ALA A 134 -23.13 0.65 -8.56
N VAL A 135 -21.82 0.70 -8.34
CA VAL A 135 -21.20 0.93 -7.02
C VAL A 135 -21.25 2.43 -6.71
N ARG A 136 -21.76 2.79 -5.54
CA ARG A 136 -21.90 4.19 -5.07
C ARG A 136 -20.91 4.54 -3.99
#